data_cc89b19528e14b0eb7f3a5d584305cdd
#
_entry.id   cc89b19528e14b0eb7f3a5d584305cdd
#
_cell.length_a   1.000
_cell.length_b   1.000
_cell.length_c   1.000
_cell.angle_alpha   90.00
_cell.angle_beta   90.00
_cell.angle_gamma   90.00
#
_symmetry.space_group_name_H-M   'P 1'
#
loop_
_entity.id
_entity.type
_entity.pdbx_description
1 polymer ?
#
loop_
_entity_poly.entity_id
_entity_poly.type
_entity_poly.pdbx_seq_one_letter_code
_entity_poly.pdbx_strand_id
1 'polypeptide(L)'
;KIDLLDLWKHFKRVTLEVSCDGWGEAVEYSRTGFSRKIFLHNLKTVMSYSNIRTQINCVVNIYSVWTLPDMEKFREKLGLYILYAPCYLPDHVNPQRLFKQDKLALKRLYAGNKYLEDVYTNFIAKDEPPMPKAMVRYNTELDKHRDTNFFKTFPQYAKYKI
;
A
#
# COMPACT_ATOMS: atom_id res chain seq x y z
N LYS A 1 -16.27 6.35 -27.07
CA LYS A 1 -15.61 5.96 -25.81
C LYS A 1 -15.89 4.47 -25.62
N ILE A 2 -14.86 3.63 -25.59
CA ILE A 2 -15.03 2.18 -25.38
C ILE A 2 -15.25 1.95 -23.88
N ASP A 3 -16.32 1.27 -23.52
CA ASP A 3 -16.51 0.77 -22.17
C ASP A 3 -15.75 -0.54 -22.03
N LEU A 4 -14.74 -0.56 -21.15
CA LEU A 4 -13.91 -1.74 -20.92
C LEU A 4 -14.71 -2.91 -20.37
N LEU A 5 -15.72 -2.65 -19.54
CA LEU A 5 -16.56 -3.73 -18.99
C LEU A 5 -17.38 -4.39 -20.09
N ASP A 6 -17.90 -3.62 -21.04
CA ASP A 6 -18.62 -4.17 -22.19
C ASP A 6 -17.69 -5.01 -23.07
N LEU A 7 -16.46 -4.55 -23.29
CA LEU A 7 -15.47 -5.31 -24.01
C LEU A 7 -15.11 -6.62 -23.30
N TRP A 8 -14.91 -6.59 -21.98
CA TRP A 8 -14.50 -7.76 -21.19
C TRP A 8 -15.58 -8.85 -21.11
N LYS A 9 -16.84 -8.53 -21.28
CA LYS A 9 -17.93 -9.53 -21.37
C LYS A 9 -17.73 -10.57 -22.49
N HIS A 10 -17.00 -10.21 -23.54
CA HIS A 10 -16.74 -11.10 -24.66
C HIS A 10 -15.58 -12.09 -24.43
N PHE A 11 -14.85 -11.95 -23.32
CA PHE A 11 -13.76 -12.86 -22.98
C PHE A 11 -14.24 -13.96 -22.04
N LYS A 12 -13.78 -15.19 -22.27
CA LYS A 12 -14.07 -16.34 -21.40
C LYS A 12 -13.57 -16.14 -19.97
N ARG A 13 -12.43 -15.45 -19.81
CA ARG A 13 -11.81 -15.11 -18.51
C ARG A 13 -11.00 -13.83 -18.66
N VAL A 14 -11.15 -12.95 -17.67
CA VAL A 14 -10.34 -11.75 -17.48
C VAL A 14 -9.68 -11.82 -16.11
N THR A 15 -8.39 -11.54 -16.03
CA THR A 15 -7.70 -11.30 -14.76
C THR A 15 -7.42 -9.81 -14.65
N LEU A 16 -7.97 -9.17 -13.62
CA LEU A 16 -7.81 -7.76 -13.37
C LEU A 16 -6.92 -7.55 -12.14
N GLU A 17 -5.77 -6.90 -12.35
CA GLU A 17 -4.90 -6.46 -11.27
C GLU A 17 -5.15 -4.98 -10.98
N VAL A 18 -5.61 -4.70 -9.76
CA VAL A 18 -5.86 -3.34 -9.31
C VAL A 18 -4.80 -2.90 -8.30
N SER A 19 -4.20 -1.75 -8.52
CA SER A 19 -3.16 -1.24 -7.64
C SER A 19 -3.75 -0.52 -6.43
N CYS A 20 -3.34 -0.95 -5.21
CA CYS A 20 -3.72 -0.29 -3.96
C CYS A 20 -2.60 -0.48 -2.92
N ASP A 21 -1.77 0.56 -2.70
CA ASP A 21 -0.59 0.48 -1.85
C ASP A 21 -0.91 0.94 -0.42
N GLY A 22 -1.64 0.10 0.32
CA GLY A 22 -2.05 0.40 1.69
C GLY A 22 -3.52 0.76 1.84
N TRP A 23 -3.92 1.29 2.99
CA TRP A 23 -5.30 1.54 3.34
C TRP A 23 -5.53 2.92 3.95
N GLY A 24 -6.77 3.42 3.89
CA GLY A 24 -7.16 4.68 4.51
C GLY A 24 -6.52 5.90 3.86
N GLU A 25 -6.15 6.89 4.69
CA GLU A 25 -5.50 8.12 4.23
C GLU A 25 -4.10 7.87 3.67
N ALA A 26 -3.45 6.78 4.08
CA ALA A 26 -2.10 6.42 3.61
C ALA A 26 -2.05 6.18 2.10
N VAL A 27 -3.02 5.45 1.54
CA VAL A 27 -3.08 5.22 0.09
C VAL A 27 -3.48 6.47 -0.68
N GLU A 28 -4.36 7.32 -0.12
CA GLU A 28 -4.75 8.58 -0.73
C GLU A 28 -3.57 9.57 -0.76
N TYR A 29 -2.73 9.58 0.29
CA TYR A 29 -1.49 10.34 0.33
C TYR A 29 -0.47 9.84 -0.71
N SER A 30 -0.22 8.53 -0.75
CA SER A 30 0.81 7.95 -1.63
C SER A 30 0.45 8.03 -3.11
N ARG A 31 -0.84 8.00 -3.44
CA ARG A 31 -1.37 8.02 -4.81
C ARG A 31 -2.25 9.24 -5.03
N THR A 32 -1.67 10.33 -5.52
CA THR A 32 -2.42 11.56 -5.83
C THR A 32 -3.59 11.28 -6.77
N GLY A 33 -4.79 11.75 -6.37
CA GLY A 33 -6.03 11.52 -7.10
C GLY A 33 -6.70 10.17 -6.82
N PHE A 34 -6.12 9.31 -5.99
CA PHE A 34 -6.79 8.11 -5.52
C PHE A 34 -7.92 8.49 -4.56
N SER A 35 -9.10 7.93 -4.78
CA SER A 35 -10.23 8.03 -3.87
C SER A 35 -10.66 6.64 -3.45
N ARG A 36 -10.54 6.32 -2.17
CA ARG A 36 -10.96 5.03 -1.62
C ARG A 36 -12.44 4.75 -1.91
N LYS A 37 -13.29 5.77 -1.86
CA LYS A 37 -14.73 5.63 -2.17
C LYS A 37 -14.95 5.16 -3.61
N ILE A 38 -14.28 5.81 -4.58
CA ILE A 38 -14.36 5.46 -6.00
C ILE A 38 -13.74 4.08 -6.23
N PHE A 39 -12.59 3.82 -5.64
CA PHE A 39 -11.91 2.52 -5.73
C PHE A 39 -12.82 1.38 -5.26
N LEU A 40 -13.46 1.50 -4.10
CA LEU A 40 -14.36 0.48 -3.54
C LEU A 40 -15.61 0.29 -4.41
N HIS A 41 -16.15 1.36 -4.96
CA HIS A 41 -17.29 1.30 -5.88
C HIS A 41 -16.90 0.50 -7.15
N ASN A 42 -15.82 0.89 -7.79
CA ASN A 42 -15.35 0.25 -9.01
C ASN A 42 -14.95 -1.23 -8.77
N LEU A 43 -14.27 -1.50 -7.64
CA LEU A 43 -13.90 -2.87 -7.26
C LEU A 43 -15.13 -3.76 -7.13
N LYS A 44 -16.17 -3.31 -6.42
CA LYS A 44 -17.43 -4.05 -6.29
C LYS A 44 -18.10 -4.28 -7.63
N THR A 45 -18.08 -3.25 -8.50
CA THR A 45 -18.63 -3.37 -9.85
C THR A 45 -17.93 -4.47 -10.65
N VAL A 46 -16.59 -4.47 -10.70
CA VAL A 46 -15.85 -5.48 -11.47
C VAL A 46 -16.00 -6.89 -10.87
N MET A 47 -16.06 -6.99 -9.54
CA MET A 47 -16.25 -8.27 -8.84
C MET A 47 -17.66 -8.87 -9.05
N SER A 48 -18.64 -8.12 -9.52
CA SER A 48 -19.97 -8.66 -9.85
C SER A 48 -20.00 -9.46 -11.16
N TYR A 49 -18.93 -9.41 -11.97
CA TYR A 49 -18.84 -10.15 -13.22
C TYR A 49 -18.17 -11.50 -12.98
N SER A 50 -18.87 -12.59 -13.28
CA SER A 50 -18.40 -13.96 -13.02
C SER A 50 -17.16 -14.38 -13.82
N ASN A 51 -16.92 -13.74 -14.96
CA ASN A 51 -15.76 -13.99 -15.82
C ASN A 51 -14.53 -13.14 -15.45
N ILE A 52 -14.64 -12.21 -14.47
CA ILE A 52 -13.54 -11.35 -14.03
C ILE A 52 -13.01 -11.84 -12.68
N ARG A 53 -11.76 -12.30 -12.65
CA ARG A 53 -11.02 -12.55 -11.42
C ARG A 53 -10.21 -11.30 -11.08
N THR A 54 -10.50 -10.72 -9.92
CA THR A 54 -9.83 -9.51 -9.45
C THR A 54 -8.81 -9.84 -8.36
N GLN A 55 -7.62 -9.25 -8.46
CA GLN A 55 -6.59 -9.29 -7.42
C GLN A 55 -6.00 -7.90 -7.18
N ILE A 56 -5.47 -7.66 -5.97
CA ILE A 56 -4.83 -6.40 -5.62
C ILE A 56 -3.32 -6.56 -5.76
N ASN A 57 -2.67 -5.59 -6.40
CA ASN A 57 -1.23 -5.43 -6.37
C ASN A 57 -0.89 -4.31 -5.36
N CYS A 58 -0.15 -4.66 -4.31
CA CYS A 58 0.22 -3.75 -3.22
C CYS A 58 1.73 -3.63 -3.11
N VAL A 59 2.26 -2.46 -3.42
CA VAL A 59 3.69 -2.16 -3.24
C VAL A 59 3.97 -1.83 -1.79
N VAL A 60 4.84 -2.64 -1.17
CA VAL A 60 5.24 -2.49 0.24
C VAL A 60 6.30 -1.41 0.35
N ASN A 61 5.92 -0.25 0.86
CA ASN A 61 6.76 0.92 1.04
C ASN A 61 6.49 1.60 2.39
N ILE A 62 7.20 2.68 2.73
CA ILE A 62 7.01 3.38 4.01
C ILE A 62 5.59 3.91 4.24
N TYR A 63 4.81 4.16 3.19
CA TYR A 63 3.43 4.65 3.31
C TYR A 63 2.46 3.50 3.58
N SER A 64 2.72 2.31 3.05
CA SER A 64 1.82 1.16 3.17
C SER A 64 2.04 0.34 4.44
N VAL A 65 3.28 0.19 4.92
CA VAL A 65 3.64 -0.80 5.96
C VAL A 65 2.79 -0.73 7.23
N TRP A 66 2.34 0.45 7.66
CA TRP A 66 1.53 0.58 8.87
C TRP A 66 0.05 0.24 8.68
N THR A 67 -0.40 0.17 7.44
CA THR A 67 -1.80 -0.08 7.08
C THR A 67 -2.05 -1.44 6.45
N LEU A 68 -1.02 -2.28 6.28
CA LEU A 68 -1.18 -3.63 5.74
C LEU A 68 -2.10 -4.52 6.59
N PRO A 69 -2.16 -4.44 7.93
CA PRO A 69 -3.14 -5.20 8.69
C PRO A 69 -4.60 -4.88 8.33
N ASP A 70 -4.89 -3.63 7.99
CA ASP A 70 -6.24 -3.25 7.54
C ASP A 70 -6.50 -3.70 6.09
N MET A 71 -5.47 -3.76 5.25
CA MET A 71 -5.54 -4.38 3.92
C MET A 71 -5.86 -5.88 4.03
N GLU A 72 -5.25 -6.60 4.98
CA GLU A 72 -5.54 -8.03 5.20
C GLU A 72 -6.98 -8.25 5.66
N LYS A 73 -7.48 -7.45 6.61
CA LYS A 73 -8.90 -7.49 7.00
C LYS A 73 -9.83 -7.25 5.81
N PHE A 74 -9.48 -6.29 4.96
CA PHE A 74 -10.23 -5.99 3.73
C PHE A 74 -10.18 -7.14 2.75
N ARG A 75 -9.02 -7.75 2.53
CA ARG A 75 -8.81 -8.94 1.71
C ARG A 75 -9.73 -10.09 2.17
N GLU A 76 -9.69 -10.39 3.46
CA GLU A 76 -10.50 -11.47 4.06
C GLU A 76 -12.00 -11.23 3.86
N LYS A 77 -12.44 -10.01 4.13
CA LYS A 77 -13.85 -9.63 3.99
C LYS A 77 -14.40 -9.83 2.56
N LEU A 78 -13.57 -9.63 1.54
CA LEU A 78 -13.98 -9.71 0.14
C LEU A 78 -13.53 -11.00 -0.57
N GLY A 79 -12.78 -11.87 0.10
CA GLY A 79 -12.21 -13.08 -0.52
C GLY A 79 -11.22 -12.78 -1.65
N LEU A 80 -10.51 -11.65 -1.56
CA LEU A 80 -9.56 -11.22 -2.57
C LEU A 80 -8.18 -11.86 -2.36
N TYR A 81 -7.38 -11.85 -3.42
CA TYR A 81 -5.94 -12.11 -3.35
C TYR A 81 -5.18 -10.79 -3.38
N ILE A 82 -4.16 -10.65 -2.53
CA ILE A 82 -3.21 -9.54 -2.59
C ILE A 82 -1.84 -10.07 -2.98
N LEU A 83 -1.27 -9.50 -4.03
CA LEU A 83 0.12 -9.67 -4.39
C LEU A 83 0.93 -8.54 -3.75
N TYR A 84 1.75 -8.87 -2.77
CA TYR A 84 2.70 -7.93 -2.18
C TYR A 84 3.98 -7.88 -3.00
N ALA A 85 4.39 -6.68 -3.40
CA ALA A 85 5.63 -6.42 -4.13
C ALA A 85 6.56 -5.50 -3.31
N PRO A 86 7.87 -5.76 -3.26
CA PRO A 86 8.80 -4.91 -2.51
C PRO A 86 9.05 -3.59 -3.23
N CYS A 87 9.28 -2.52 -2.46
CA CYS A 87 9.75 -1.24 -2.93
C CYS A 87 11.18 -1.00 -2.43
N TYR A 88 12.16 -1.24 -3.27
CA TYR A 88 13.56 -1.01 -2.92
C TYR A 88 14.08 0.35 -3.39
N LEU A 89 13.44 0.94 -4.37
CA LEU A 89 13.79 2.24 -4.95
C LEU A 89 12.53 3.11 -5.13
N PRO A 90 12.65 4.42 -4.95
CA PRO A 90 13.83 5.11 -4.42
C PRO A 90 14.05 4.86 -2.92
N ASP A 91 15.29 4.97 -2.47
CA ASP A 91 15.74 4.65 -1.10
C ASP A 91 14.89 5.27 0.02
N HIS A 92 14.42 6.49 -0.17
CA HIS A 92 13.65 7.22 0.85
C HIS A 92 12.23 6.67 1.07
N VAL A 93 11.74 5.77 0.23
CA VAL A 93 10.47 5.07 0.42
C VAL A 93 10.66 3.58 0.70
N ASN A 94 11.89 3.09 0.69
CA ASN A 94 12.22 1.69 0.96
C ASN A 94 12.03 1.37 2.46
N PRO A 95 11.16 0.42 2.84
CA PRO A 95 10.91 0.10 4.24
C PRO A 95 12.10 -0.58 4.95
N GLN A 96 13.07 -1.12 4.21
CA GLN A 96 14.32 -1.66 4.78
C GLN A 96 15.19 -0.56 5.41
N ARG A 97 14.97 0.71 5.03
CA ARG A 97 15.68 1.89 5.55
C ARG A 97 14.99 2.56 6.75
N LEU A 98 13.99 1.91 7.32
CA LEU A 98 13.39 2.32 8.59
C LEU A 98 14.35 2.05 9.75
N PHE A 99 14.22 2.80 10.83
CA PHE A 99 14.97 2.51 12.05
C PHE A 99 14.60 1.14 12.62
N LYS A 100 15.55 0.49 13.30
CA LYS A 100 15.38 -0.82 13.93
C LYS A 100 14.15 -0.88 14.85
N GLN A 101 13.90 0.20 15.61
CA GLN A 101 12.72 0.28 16.49
C GLN A 101 11.39 0.22 15.73
N ASP A 102 11.32 0.80 14.51
CA ASP A 102 10.11 0.74 13.69
C ASP A 102 9.94 -0.64 13.07
N LYS A 103 11.02 -1.23 12.59
CA LYS A 103 10.99 -2.62 12.12
C LYS A 103 10.51 -3.57 13.21
N LEU A 104 10.98 -3.39 14.46
CA LEU A 104 10.51 -4.19 15.59
C LEU A 104 9.02 -3.94 15.91
N ALA A 105 8.55 -2.70 15.79
CA ALA A 105 7.14 -2.38 15.96
C ALA A 105 6.28 -3.02 14.87
N LEU A 106 6.72 -2.97 13.60
CA LEU A 106 6.07 -3.65 12.49
C LEU A 106 6.05 -5.18 12.67
N LYS A 107 7.16 -5.78 13.14
CA LYS A 107 7.21 -7.21 13.45
C LYS A 107 6.12 -7.62 14.45
N ARG A 108 5.94 -6.80 15.51
CA ARG A 108 4.89 -7.05 16.52
C ARG A 108 3.48 -6.84 15.93
N LEU A 109 3.31 -5.81 15.12
CA LEU A 109 2.04 -5.49 14.47
C LEU A 109 1.58 -6.60 13.51
N TYR A 110 2.51 -7.30 12.88
CA TYR A 110 2.24 -8.36 11.90
C TYR A 110 2.12 -9.75 12.52
N ALA A 111 2.52 -9.91 13.79
CA ALA A 111 2.52 -11.20 14.48
C ALA A 111 1.14 -11.86 14.45
N GLY A 112 1.10 -13.15 14.11
CA GLY A 112 -0.12 -13.95 14.00
C GLY A 112 -0.82 -13.86 12.63
N ASN A 113 -0.32 -13.04 11.70
CA ASN A 113 -0.78 -13.05 10.31
C ASN A 113 0.35 -13.54 9.39
N LYS A 114 0.24 -14.78 8.92
CA LYS A 114 1.29 -15.44 8.12
C LYS A 114 1.70 -14.62 6.88
N TYR A 115 0.75 -14.00 6.18
CA TYR A 115 1.05 -13.21 4.99
C TYR A 115 1.88 -11.98 5.34
N LEU A 116 1.56 -11.30 6.44
CA LEU A 116 2.30 -10.13 6.90
C LEU A 116 3.66 -10.51 7.50
N GLU A 117 3.77 -11.65 8.17
CA GLU A 117 5.05 -12.18 8.64
C GLU A 117 5.99 -12.48 7.47
N ASP A 118 5.47 -13.04 6.37
CA ASP A 118 6.23 -13.25 5.14
C ASP A 118 6.64 -11.91 4.50
N VAL A 119 5.73 -10.92 4.45
CA VAL A 119 6.05 -9.55 4.00
C VAL A 119 7.16 -8.93 4.86
N TYR A 120 7.07 -9.06 6.19
CA TYR A 120 8.11 -8.55 7.09
C TYR A 120 9.46 -9.18 6.79
N THR A 121 9.50 -10.49 6.73
CA THR A 121 10.75 -11.27 6.56
C THR A 121 11.40 -10.97 5.21
N ASN A 122 10.62 -10.93 4.15
CA ASN A 122 11.15 -10.82 2.79
C ASN A 122 11.41 -9.36 2.36
N PHE A 123 10.64 -8.38 2.88
CA PHE A 123 10.64 -7.02 2.34
C PHE A 123 11.09 -5.95 3.32
N ILE A 124 11.09 -6.21 4.65
CA ILE A 124 11.33 -5.19 5.67
C ILE A 124 12.52 -5.50 6.56
N ALA A 125 12.69 -6.77 6.94
CA ALA A 125 13.63 -7.19 7.99
C ALA A 125 15.09 -6.92 7.66
N LYS A 126 15.48 -6.84 6.38
CA LYS A 126 16.86 -6.59 5.97
C LYS A 126 17.40 -5.31 6.62
N ASP A 127 18.63 -5.39 7.13
CA ASP A 127 19.26 -4.28 7.84
C ASP A 127 20.02 -3.38 6.87
N GLU A 128 19.29 -2.41 6.31
CA GLU A 128 19.86 -1.34 5.48
C GLU A 128 20.03 -0.07 6.35
N PRO A 129 21.05 0.76 6.08
CA PRO A 129 21.25 2.00 6.81
C PRO A 129 20.01 2.91 6.76
N PRO A 130 19.50 3.40 7.89
CA PRO A 130 18.32 4.27 7.93
C PRO A 130 18.53 5.58 7.16
N MET A 131 17.48 6.05 6.46
CA MET A 131 17.53 7.31 5.71
C MET A 131 16.40 8.30 6.10
N PRO A 132 16.21 8.60 7.39
CA PRO A 132 15.09 9.45 7.83
C PRO A 132 15.17 10.86 7.27
N LYS A 133 16.37 11.45 7.13
CA LYS A 133 16.53 12.80 6.55
C LYS A 133 16.06 12.87 5.10
N ALA A 134 16.40 11.87 4.29
CA ALA A 134 15.95 11.80 2.90
C ALA A 134 14.44 11.63 2.81
N MET A 135 13.87 10.74 3.63
CA MET A 135 12.43 10.53 3.73
C MET A 135 11.69 11.82 4.12
N VAL A 136 12.14 12.50 5.19
CA VAL A 136 11.51 13.75 5.66
C VAL A 136 11.61 14.85 4.61
N ARG A 137 12.79 15.07 4.05
CA ARG A 137 13.01 16.09 3.02
C ARG A 137 12.10 15.88 1.82
N TYR A 138 12.07 14.66 1.29
CA TYR A 138 11.22 14.33 0.15
C TYR A 138 9.74 14.60 0.43
N ASN A 139 9.23 14.10 1.55
CA ASN A 139 7.81 14.26 1.88
C ASN A 139 7.45 15.70 2.22
N THR A 140 8.36 16.49 2.84
CA THR A 140 8.14 17.91 3.07
C THR A 140 8.01 18.71 1.76
N GLU A 141 8.84 18.40 0.77
CA GLU A 141 8.70 19.02 -0.56
C GLU A 141 7.42 18.56 -1.27
N LEU A 142 7.08 17.28 -1.18
CA LEU A 142 5.86 16.73 -1.76
C LEU A 142 4.61 17.40 -1.18
N ASP A 143 4.58 17.60 0.15
CA ASP A 143 3.47 18.25 0.85
C ASP A 143 3.21 19.68 0.36
N LYS A 144 4.28 20.46 0.10
CA LYS A 144 4.16 21.83 -0.46
C LYS A 144 3.45 21.86 -1.82
N HIS A 145 3.71 20.85 -2.65
CA HIS A 145 3.13 20.77 -4.01
C HIS A 145 1.71 20.19 -4.02
N ARG A 146 1.33 19.44 -2.98
CA ARG A 146 0.06 18.69 -2.94
C ARG A 146 -0.93 19.22 -1.92
N ASP A 147 -0.56 20.23 -1.13
CA ASP A 147 -1.34 20.70 0.02
C ASP A 147 -1.71 19.55 0.97
N THR A 148 -0.73 18.70 1.25
CA THR A 148 -0.84 17.55 2.14
C THR A 148 0.03 17.72 3.38
N ASN A 149 -0.03 16.75 4.31
CA ASN A 149 0.83 16.75 5.48
C ASN A 149 1.24 15.32 5.85
N PHE A 150 2.49 14.98 5.54
CA PHE A 150 3.07 13.66 5.80
C PHE A 150 2.95 13.23 7.26
N PHE A 151 3.31 14.10 8.20
CA PHE A 151 3.30 13.76 9.62
C PHE A 151 1.89 13.69 10.22
N LYS A 152 0.90 14.34 9.61
CA LYS A 152 -0.50 14.17 9.97
C LYS A 152 -1.02 12.82 9.51
N THR A 153 -0.70 12.44 8.28
CA THR A 153 -1.10 11.15 7.70
C THR A 153 -0.35 9.97 8.34
N PHE A 154 0.94 10.18 8.69
CA PHE A 154 1.82 9.16 9.26
C PHE A 154 2.41 9.61 10.60
N PRO A 155 1.61 9.69 11.67
CA PRO A 155 2.06 10.19 12.98
C PRO A 155 3.18 9.33 13.61
N GLN A 156 3.28 8.06 13.23
CA GLN A 156 4.36 7.15 13.64
C GLN A 156 5.75 7.64 13.21
N TYR A 157 5.84 8.50 12.20
CA TYR A 157 7.07 9.11 11.73
C TYR A 157 7.37 10.51 12.34
N ALA A 158 6.49 11.02 13.23
CA ALA A 158 6.67 12.34 13.84
C ALA A 158 8.01 12.49 14.59
N LYS A 159 8.54 11.40 15.14
CA LYS A 159 9.87 11.34 15.80
C LYS A 159 11.06 11.60 14.86
N TYR A 160 10.85 11.61 13.54
CA TYR A 160 11.86 11.93 12.53
C TYR A 160 11.87 13.40 12.13
N LYS A 161 10.91 14.18 12.64
CA LYS A 161 10.84 15.61 12.44
C LYS A 161 12.06 16.26 13.12
N ILE A 162 12.99 16.74 12.32
CA ILE A 162 14.25 17.41 12.75
C ILE A 162 14.03 18.90 12.72
#